data_e25fa1e18c3cfcfb8ef6e1f68488ef8f
#
_entry.id   e25fa1e18c3cfcfb8ef6e1f68488ef8f
#
_cell.length_a   1.000
_cell.length_b   1.000
_cell.length_c   1.000
_cell.angle_alpha   90.00
_cell.angle_beta   90.00
_cell.angle_gamma   90.00
#
_symmetry.space_group_name_H-M   'P 1'
#
loop_
_entity.id
_entity.type
_entity.pdbx_description
1 polymer ?
#
loop_
_entity_poly.entity_id
_entity_poly.type
_entity_poly.pdbx_seq_one_letter_code
_entity_poly.pdbx_strand_id
1 'polypeptide(L)'
;MHRDNQREPSRRDLLAAGLGGLAALGLSASGERTVAAEASAASTTAPKLNLPIPGKTFRIGVISAAIRGKPQKLNGHTWHFAHGFHPECNLAAIKKYKDPGSAKIFETYFRNPRTNFDTVPFPDTRLTHVYDADPTAQTMYCEAFPGVQIARSLEEMVKEVDAIWLGDASGFGEDHYDLVAPGLEAGKPTFCDKPIGGSVEQTRKILELARSRKTPIMSSSLYRHQWGTEQALRYRDTKEFGEMTYAICSQAGGYSPDAWLVYGQHPAWMIMTLCGPGVKAVNMYAQGNSCHALVTYEDRAPGEIWYGRPDMSHRYCHTSIHFQKQMGMYEWTPAIEGEYWLGHHYQMMRLQAAFVGMLRTGIEPVPHQEILEVTAIIHAAVKSLGEKSRLVDLAEVMA
;
A
#
# COMPACT_ATOMS: atom_id res chain seq x y z
N MET A 1 15.87 10.90 -60.06
CA MET A 1 15.93 11.05 -58.60
C MET A 1 14.82 10.20 -57.99
N HIS A 2 15.16 8.97 -57.62
CA HIS A 2 14.25 8.04 -56.92
C HIS A 2 14.21 8.38 -55.43
N ARG A 3 13.03 8.58 -54.89
CA ARG A 3 12.81 8.62 -53.45
C ARG A 3 12.39 7.22 -53.01
N ASP A 4 13.26 6.57 -52.25
CA ASP A 4 12.95 5.34 -51.53
C ASP A 4 11.90 5.62 -50.41
N ASN A 5 10.75 4.98 -50.57
CA ASN A 5 9.70 4.92 -49.56
C ASN A 5 10.05 3.82 -48.57
N GLN A 6 10.70 4.12 -47.46
CA GLN A 6 10.82 3.20 -46.34
C GLN A 6 9.49 3.23 -45.55
N ARG A 7 8.76 2.13 -45.62
CA ARG A 7 7.57 1.90 -44.78
C ARG A 7 8.00 1.70 -43.32
N GLU A 8 7.45 2.50 -42.42
CA GLU A 8 7.55 2.23 -40.97
C GLU A 8 6.85 0.91 -40.63
N PRO A 9 7.45 0.06 -39.78
CA PRO A 9 6.84 -1.20 -39.37
C PRO A 9 5.56 -0.96 -38.54
N SER A 10 4.55 -1.76 -38.82
CA SER A 10 3.27 -1.68 -38.11
C SER A 10 3.37 -2.23 -36.69
N ARG A 11 2.47 -1.81 -35.82
CA ARG A 11 2.38 -2.31 -34.41
C ARG A 11 2.30 -3.85 -34.32
N ARG A 12 1.86 -4.53 -35.35
CA ARG A 12 1.83 -6.01 -35.41
C ARG A 12 3.21 -6.62 -35.62
N ASP A 13 4.07 -5.92 -36.33
CA ASP A 13 5.43 -6.42 -36.64
C ASP A 13 6.35 -6.31 -35.39
N LEU A 14 6.09 -5.35 -34.50
CA LEU A 14 6.81 -5.20 -33.24
C LEU A 14 6.40 -6.24 -32.15
N LEU A 15 5.18 -6.77 -32.21
CA LEU A 15 4.74 -7.81 -31.29
C LEU A 15 5.21 -9.22 -31.67
N ALA A 16 5.51 -9.44 -32.96
CA ALA A 16 6.02 -10.73 -33.44
C ALA A 16 7.52 -10.95 -33.15
N ALA A 17 8.29 -9.87 -32.95
CA ALA A 17 9.74 -9.93 -32.69
C ALA A 17 10.09 -10.23 -31.22
N GLY A 18 9.11 -10.19 -30.30
CA GLY A 18 9.33 -10.38 -28.87
C GLY A 18 9.22 -11.81 -28.32
N LEU A 19 8.89 -12.80 -29.14
CA LEU A 19 8.61 -14.17 -28.70
C LEU A 19 9.61 -15.26 -29.14
N GLY A 20 10.76 -14.90 -29.65
CA GLY A 20 11.75 -15.83 -30.14
C GLY A 20 13.15 -15.61 -29.60
N GLY A 21 13.46 -16.07 -28.39
CA GLY A 21 14.83 -15.94 -27.90
C GLY A 21 15.11 -16.47 -26.50
N LEU A 22 14.79 -17.73 -26.25
CA LEU A 22 15.29 -18.46 -25.07
C LEU A 22 15.76 -19.86 -25.53
N ALA A 23 17.00 -19.94 -25.95
CA ALA A 23 17.69 -21.23 -26.07
C ALA A 23 19.19 -21.06 -25.76
N ALA A 24 19.59 -21.72 -24.70
CA ALA A 24 20.89 -22.31 -24.43
C ALA A 24 22.17 -21.47 -24.55
N LEU A 25 22.75 -21.15 -23.39
CA LEU A 25 24.19 -21.11 -23.20
C LEU A 25 24.55 -21.92 -21.95
N GLY A 26 25.09 -23.09 -22.17
CA GLY A 26 25.78 -23.89 -21.19
C GLY A 26 27.16 -23.31 -20.92
N LEU A 27 27.54 -23.21 -19.64
CA LEU A 27 28.93 -23.04 -19.21
C LEU A 27 29.21 -23.94 -18.02
N SER A 28 30.26 -24.74 -18.24
CA SER A 28 30.81 -25.75 -17.34
C SER A 28 31.57 -25.14 -16.16
N ALA A 29 31.34 -25.77 -15.03
CA ALA A 29 32.14 -26.08 -13.83
C ALA A 29 33.52 -25.43 -13.59
N SER A 30 33.71 -24.91 -12.37
CA SER A 30 34.54 -25.59 -11.33
C SER A 30 34.72 -24.68 -10.11
N GLY A 31 34.56 -25.18 -8.92
CA GLY A 31 34.90 -24.48 -7.67
C GLY A 31 34.03 -24.91 -6.50
N GLU A 32 34.31 -26.09 -5.91
CA GLU A 32 33.73 -26.53 -4.66
C GLU A 32 34.03 -25.55 -3.50
N ARG A 33 32.98 -25.06 -2.88
CA ARG A 33 32.98 -24.65 -1.48
C ARG A 33 31.71 -25.17 -0.85
N THR A 34 31.88 -26.28 -0.12
CA THR A 34 30.88 -26.83 0.79
C THR A 34 30.56 -25.86 1.89
N VAL A 35 29.39 -25.29 1.85
CA VAL A 35 28.69 -24.73 3.02
C VAL A 35 27.42 -25.55 3.16
N ALA A 36 27.35 -26.34 4.23
CA ALA A 36 26.17 -27.09 4.58
C ALA A 36 25.05 -26.14 4.93
N ALA A 37 24.13 -25.94 3.98
CA ALA A 37 22.85 -25.31 4.23
C ALA A 37 21.86 -26.43 4.59
N GLU A 38 21.33 -26.40 5.80
CA GLU A 38 20.19 -27.21 6.19
C GLU A 38 19.03 -26.88 5.25
N ALA A 39 18.76 -27.79 4.33
CA ALA A 39 17.61 -27.71 3.45
C ALA A 39 16.36 -28.03 4.28
N SER A 40 15.68 -26.98 4.74
CA SER A 40 14.28 -27.08 5.14
C SER A 40 13.51 -27.65 3.96
N ALA A 41 12.82 -28.79 4.18
CA ALA A 41 11.99 -29.45 3.18
C ALA A 41 10.89 -28.50 2.71
N ALA A 42 11.13 -27.79 1.62
CA ALA A 42 10.14 -26.96 0.96
C ALA A 42 9.08 -27.90 0.37
N SER A 43 7.87 -27.76 0.83
CA SER A 43 6.67 -28.38 0.26
C SER A 43 6.63 -28.11 -1.25
N THR A 44 6.64 -29.16 -2.06
CA THR A 44 6.63 -29.12 -3.54
C THR A 44 5.24 -28.82 -4.11
N THR A 45 4.44 -27.96 -3.46
CA THR A 45 3.20 -27.47 -4.06
C THR A 45 3.54 -26.39 -5.09
N ALA A 46 3.07 -26.61 -6.33
CA ALA A 46 3.18 -25.60 -7.40
C ALA A 46 2.72 -24.22 -6.91
N PRO A 47 3.41 -23.13 -7.31
CA PRO A 47 3.02 -21.80 -6.87
C PRO A 47 1.57 -21.53 -7.29
N LYS A 48 0.74 -21.12 -6.32
CA LYS A 48 -0.65 -20.75 -6.59
C LYS A 48 -0.68 -19.52 -7.48
N LEU A 49 -1.29 -19.65 -8.63
CA LEU A 49 -1.45 -18.53 -9.56
C LEU A 49 -2.41 -17.47 -9.00
N ASN A 50 -2.06 -16.20 -9.14
CA ASN A 50 -2.92 -15.08 -8.77
C ASN A 50 -4.01 -14.84 -9.83
N LEU A 51 -4.89 -15.83 -10.01
CA LEU A 51 -6.01 -15.79 -10.93
C LEU A 51 -7.33 -15.96 -10.15
N PRO A 52 -8.44 -15.44 -10.67
CA PRO A 52 -9.75 -15.70 -10.10
C PRO A 52 -10.01 -17.20 -9.97
N ILE A 53 -10.53 -17.62 -8.82
CA ILE A 53 -10.86 -19.02 -8.56
C ILE A 53 -12.26 -19.27 -9.18
N PRO A 54 -12.39 -20.18 -10.17
CA PRO A 54 -13.66 -20.43 -10.81
C PRO A 54 -14.78 -20.76 -9.81
N GLY A 55 -15.91 -20.08 -9.94
CA GLY A 55 -17.08 -20.31 -9.09
C GLY A 55 -16.98 -19.77 -7.66
N LYS A 56 -15.86 -19.09 -7.29
CA LYS A 56 -15.69 -18.48 -5.97
C LYS A 56 -15.83 -16.97 -6.05
N THR A 57 -16.61 -16.41 -5.12
CA THR A 57 -16.64 -14.99 -4.83
C THR A 57 -16.27 -14.78 -3.38
N PHE A 58 -15.23 -14.00 -3.10
CA PHE A 58 -14.83 -13.61 -1.76
C PHE A 58 -15.77 -12.54 -1.22
N ARG A 59 -16.49 -12.86 -0.15
CA ARG A 59 -17.33 -11.93 0.60
C ARG A 59 -16.45 -11.10 1.53
N ILE A 60 -16.40 -9.80 1.33
CA ILE A 60 -15.55 -8.90 2.10
C ILE A 60 -16.43 -8.13 3.08
N GLY A 61 -16.07 -8.22 4.37
CA GLY A 61 -16.58 -7.38 5.44
C GLY A 61 -15.72 -6.12 5.57
N VAL A 62 -16.37 -4.97 5.61
CA VAL A 62 -15.70 -3.67 5.74
C VAL A 62 -15.82 -3.20 7.17
N ILE A 63 -14.73 -2.79 7.77
CA ILE A 63 -14.74 -2.06 9.03
C ILE A 63 -14.51 -0.59 8.72
N SER A 64 -15.54 0.22 8.94
CA SER A 64 -15.52 1.66 8.78
C SER A 64 -15.52 2.25 10.20
N ALA A 65 -14.34 2.47 10.75
CA ALA A 65 -14.25 2.99 12.09
C ALA A 65 -14.61 4.48 12.15
N ALA A 66 -15.22 4.88 13.24
CA ALA A 66 -15.45 6.28 13.54
C ALA A 66 -14.14 6.94 14.02
N ILE A 67 -13.77 8.05 13.40
CA ILE A 67 -12.58 8.80 13.83
C ILE A 67 -12.87 9.46 15.17
N ARG A 68 -12.20 9.01 16.24
CA ARG A 68 -12.36 9.55 17.60
C ARG A 68 -13.84 9.68 18.01
N GLY A 69 -14.64 8.66 17.73
CA GLY A 69 -16.07 8.61 18.02
C GLY A 69 -16.97 9.47 17.11
N LYS A 70 -16.44 9.96 15.99
CA LYS A 70 -17.22 10.69 14.98
C LYS A 70 -17.24 9.91 13.67
N PRO A 71 -18.38 9.84 12.95
CA PRO A 71 -18.46 9.20 11.64
C PRO A 71 -17.39 9.73 10.69
N GLN A 72 -16.78 8.87 9.91
CA GLN A 72 -15.84 9.28 8.88
C GLN A 72 -16.56 10.05 7.76
N LYS A 73 -16.66 11.36 7.90
CA LYS A 73 -17.27 12.23 6.88
C LYS A 73 -16.34 12.48 5.70
N LEU A 74 -15.05 12.54 5.97
CA LEU A 74 -14.02 12.88 5.00
C LEU A 74 -13.04 11.71 4.87
N ASN A 75 -12.69 11.38 3.64
CA ASN A 75 -11.51 10.59 3.29
C ASN A 75 -11.38 9.21 3.93
N GLY A 76 -12.49 8.56 4.27
CA GLY A 76 -12.43 7.18 4.75
C GLY A 76 -11.99 6.22 3.65
N HIS A 77 -10.88 5.52 3.81
CA HIS A 77 -10.40 4.52 2.85
C HIS A 77 -11.41 3.39 2.65
N THR A 78 -12.24 3.10 3.65
CA THR A 78 -13.40 2.20 3.53
C THR A 78 -14.30 2.57 2.35
N TRP A 79 -14.54 3.86 2.16
CA TRP A 79 -15.32 4.37 1.04
C TRP A 79 -14.52 4.36 -0.25
N HIS A 80 -13.30 4.90 -0.23
CA HIS A 80 -12.49 5.07 -1.42
C HIS A 80 -12.16 3.75 -2.11
N PHE A 81 -11.92 2.70 -1.35
CA PHE A 81 -11.59 1.39 -1.91
C PHE A 81 -12.81 0.55 -2.30
N ALA A 82 -14.04 0.98 -1.97
CA ALA A 82 -15.24 0.19 -2.25
C ALA A 82 -15.40 -0.16 -3.74
N HIS A 83 -15.05 0.76 -4.65
CA HIS A 83 -15.17 0.57 -6.10
C HIS A 83 -14.38 -0.62 -6.66
N GLY A 84 -13.29 -1.01 -6.03
CA GLY A 84 -12.49 -2.17 -6.46
C GLY A 84 -13.11 -3.51 -6.09
N PHE A 85 -13.98 -3.52 -5.09
CA PHE A 85 -14.59 -4.74 -4.56
C PHE A 85 -16.10 -4.84 -4.82
N HIS A 86 -16.75 -3.75 -5.20
CA HIS A 86 -18.20 -3.69 -5.34
C HIS A 86 -18.60 -3.07 -6.67
N PRO A 87 -19.51 -3.73 -7.44
CA PRO A 87 -19.81 -3.31 -8.80
C PRO A 87 -20.71 -2.07 -8.89
N GLU A 88 -21.40 -1.73 -7.80
CA GLU A 88 -22.44 -0.71 -7.81
C GLU A 88 -22.20 0.34 -6.74
N CYS A 89 -22.51 1.60 -7.06
CA CYS A 89 -22.59 2.66 -6.06
C CYS A 89 -23.73 3.62 -6.33
N ASN A 90 -24.33 4.13 -5.26
CA ASN A 90 -25.32 5.20 -5.31
C ASN A 90 -24.60 6.56 -5.24
N LEU A 91 -24.31 7.16 -6.40
CA LEU A 91 -23.61 8.45 -6.46
C LEU A 91 -24.37 9.59 -5.78
N ALA A 92 -25.69 9.54 -5.70
CA ALA A 92 -26.48 10.54 -4.99
C ALA A 92 -26.23 10.46 -3.48
N ALA A 93 -26.19 9.24 -2.92
CA ALA A 93 -25.84 9.03 -1.51
C ALA A 93 -24.40 9.44 -1.23
N ILE A 94 -23.46 9.11 -2.12
CA ILE A 94 -22.06 9.54 -1.96
C ILE A 94 -21.96 11.06 -1.93
N LYS A 95 -22.62 11.79 -2.84
CA LYS A 95 -22.67 13.25 -2.84
C LYS A 95 -23.32 13.83 -1.59
N LYS A 96 -24.31 13.14 -1.03
CA LYS A 96 -25.00 13.56 0.20
C LYS A 96 -24.09 13.45 1.44
N TYR A 97 -23.27 12.42 1.50
CA TYR A 97 -22.52 12.05 2.72
C TYR A 97 -21.05 12.41 2.68
N LYS A 98 -20.44 12.58 1.51
CA LYS A 98 -19.03 12.89 1.34
C LYS A 98 -18.82 14.32 0.88
N ASP A 99 -17.63 14.85 1.14
CA ASP A 99 -17.21 16.13 0.60
C ASP A 99 -17.11 16.11 -0.93
N PRO A 100 -17.16 17.28 -1.59
CA PRO A 100 -17.13 17.36 -3.04
C PRO A 100 -15.91 16.69 -3.69
N GLY A 101 -14.75 16.74 -3.03
CA GLY A 101 -13.52 16.10 -3.53
C GLY A 101 -13.64 14.58 -3.53
N SER A 102 -14.13 13.99 -2.44
CA SER A 102 -14.39 12.54 -2.35
C SER A 102 -15.48 12.13 -3.34
N ALA A 103 -16.58 12.88 -3.47
CA ALA A 103 -17.62 12.59 -4.45
C ALA A 103 -17.07 12.61 -5.89
N LYS A 104 -16.16 13.54 -6.20
CA LYS A 104 -15.49 13.62 -7.51
C LYS A 104 -14.63 12.38 -7.79
N ILE A 105 -13.97 11.83 -6.80
CA ILE A 105 -13.20 10.57 -6.92
C ILE A 105 -14.14 9.45 -7.43
N PHE A 106 -15.29 9.25 -6.78
CA PHE A 106 -16.23 8.23 -7.18
C PHE A 106 -16.83 8.47 -8.58
N GLU A 107 -17.14 9.72 -8.93
CA GLU A 107 -17.58 10.04 -10.29
C GLU A 107 -16.52 9.67 -11.33
N THR A 108 -15.25 9.94 -11.02
CA THR A 108 -14.14 9.59 -11.90
C THR A 108 -14.01 8.08 -12.06
N TYR A 109 -14.05 7.34 -10.97
CA TYR A 109 -13.87 5.88 -11.00
C TYR A 109 -15.02 5.14 -11.70
N PHE A 110 -16.25 5.51 -11.43
CA PHE A 110 -17.40 4.80 -11.96
C PHE A 110 -17.90 5.31 -13.33
N ARG A 111 -17.51 6.51 -13.74
CA ARG A 111 -18.02 7.12 -14.98
C ARG A 111 -16.95 7.41 -16.02
N ASN A 112 -15.69 7.46 -15.65
CA ASN A 112 -14.63 7.75 -16.60
C ASN A 112 -14.15 6.47 -17.28
N PRO A 113 -14.33 6.32 -18.60
CA PRO A 113 -13.86 5.12 -19.31
C PRO A 113 -12.34 4.94 -19.26
N ARG A 114 -11.56 5.98 -18.96
CA ARG A 114 -10.11 5.87 -18.77
C ARG A 114 -9.72 5.17 -17.46
N THR A 115 -10.61 5.14 -16.47
CA THR A 115 -10.40 4.45 -15.20
C THR A 115 -11.13 3.13 -15.11
N ASN A 116 -11.97 2.82 -16.10
CA ASN A 116 -12.67 1.55 -16.18
C ASN A 116 -11.71 0.51 -16.79
N PHE A 117 -10.88 -0.06 -15.94
CA PHE A 117 -10.04 -1.19 -16.32
C PHE A 117 -10.86 -2.48 -16.24
N ASP A 118 -10.65 -3.40 -17.15
CA ASP A 118 -11.36 -4.69 -17.21
C ASP A 118 -11.25 -5.54 -15.94
N THR A 119 -10.37 -5.16 -15.04
CA THR A 119 -10.09 -5.87 -13.80
C THR A 119 -10.75 -5.25 -12.55
N VAL A 120 -11.45 -4.11 -12.69
CA VAL A 120 -12.07 -3.42 -11.56
C VAL A 120 -13.55 -3.15 -11.86
N PRO A 121 -14.48 -3.53 -10.98
CA PRO A 121 -14.24 -4.27 -9.74
C PRO A 121 -13.71 -5.69 -9.99
N PHE A 122 -12.92 -6.21 -9.05
CA PHE A 122 -12.39 -7.58 -9.17
C PHE A 122 -13.56 -8.58 -9.24
N PRO A 123 -13.63 -9.44 -10.28
CA PRO A 123 -14.82 -10.24 -10.57
C PRO A 123 -15.15 -11.29 -9.51
N ASP A 124 -14.17 -11.67 -8.72
CA ASP A 124 -14.25 -12.65 -7.65
C ASP A 124 -14.32 -12.05 -6.24
N THR A 125 -14.70 -10.77 -6.13
CA THR A 125 -14.88 -10.09 -4.84
C THR A 125 -16.23 -9.39 -4.76
N ARG A 126 -16.75 -9.25 -3.53
CA ARG A 126 -17.96 -8.46 -3.26
C ARG A 126 -17.96 -7.95 -1.81
N LEU A 127 -18.27 -6.69 -1.62
CA LEU A 127 -18.59 -6.17 -0.28
C LEU A 127 -19.96 -6.70 0.13
N THR A 128 -20.05 -7.32 1.28
CA THR A 128 -21.29 -7.92 1.77
C THR A 128 -21.74 -7.38 3.11
N HIS A 129 -20.81 -6.98 3.97
CA HIS A 129 -21.12 -6.47 5.29
C HIS A 129 -20.29 -5.24 5.62
N VAL A 130 -20.86 -4.35 6.45
CA VAL A 130 -20.16 -3.22 7.05
C VAL A 130 -20.37 -3.22 8.55
N TYR A 131 -19.31 -2.95 9.28
CA TYR A 131 -19.34 -2.66 10.71
C TYR A 131 -18.74 -1.29 10.98
N ASP A 132 -19.39 -0.53 11.83
CA ASP A 132 -18.90 0.70 12.47
C ASP A 132 -19.54 0.78 13.85
N ALA A 133 -18.85 1.36 14.83
CA ALA A 133 -19.41 1.62 16.14
C ALA A 133 -20.56 2.68 16.12
N ASP A 134 -20.61 3.50 15.07
CA ASP A 134 -21.70 4.45 14.81
C ASP A 134 -22.73 3.86 13.84
N PRO A 135 -23.96 3.58 14.30
CA PRO A 135 -25.05 3.07 13.45
C PRO A 135 -25.38 4.00 12.28
N THR A 136 -25.15 5.31 12.44
CA THR A 136 -25.37 6.27 11.36
C THR A 136 -24.36 6.07 10.22
N ALA A 137 -23.09 5.84 10.55
CA ALA A 137 -22.06 5.56 9.57
C ALA A 137 -22.35 4.26 8.79
N GLN A 138 -22.81 3.22 9.46
CA GLN A 138 -23.25 1.97 8.83
C GLN A 138 -24.39 2.20 7.83
N THR A 139 -25.42 2.94 8.24
CA THR A 139 -26.57 3.26 7.40
C THR A 139 -26.15 4.04 6.15
N MET A 140 -25.30 5.06 6.32
CA MET A 140 -24.76 5.86 5.22
C MET A 140 -24.01 4.97 4.21
N TYR A 141 -23.21 4.03 4.72
CA TYR A 141 -22.42 3.12 3.88
C TYR A 141 -23.33 2.20 3.07
N CYS A 142 -24.36 1.60 3.69
CA CYS A 142 -25.32 0.74 3.00
C CYS A 142 -26.15 1.51 1.96
N GLU A 143 -26.50 2.78 2.22
CA GLU A 143 -27.17 3.62 1.22
C GLU A 143 -26.28 3.90 0.00
N ALA A 144 -24.97 4.05 0.23
CA ALA A 144 -24.00 4.33 -0.82
C ALA A 144 -23.61 3.09 -1.63
N PHE A 145 -23.62 1.91 -1.03
CA PHE A 145 -23.23 0.65 -1.66
C PHE A 145 -24.35 -0.40 -1.55
N PRO A 146 -25.23 -0.45 -2.56
CA PRO A 146 -26.43 -1.30 -2.53
C PRO A 146 -26.08 -2.79 -2.36
N GLY A 147 -26.82 -3.47 -1.47
CA GLY A 147 -26.62 -4.90 -1.19
C GLY A 147 -25.63 -5.19 -0.04
N VAL A 148 -24.91 -4.19 0.48
CA VAL A 148 -24.13 -4.32 1.70
C VAL A 148 -25.07 -4.33 2.90
N GLN A 149 -24.84 -5.24 3.86
CA GLN A 149 -25.65 -5.41 5.06
C GLN A 149 -24.91 -4.86 6.28
N ILE A 150 -25.67 -4.40 7.27
CA ILE A 150 -25.11 -3.98 8.56
C ILE A 150 -24.79 -5.21 9.39
N ALA A 151 -23.55 -5.32 9.86
CA ALA A 151 -23.16 -6.24 10.91
C ALA A 151 -23.37 -5.57 12.27
N ARG A 152 -24.03 -6.24 13.21
CA ARG A 152 -24.33 -5.69 14.54
C ARG A 152 -23.11 -5.75 15.47
N SER A 153 -22.20 -6.66 15.18
CA SER A 153 -20.92 -6.79 15.88
C SER A 153 -19.85 -7.34 14.94
N LEU A 154 -18.60 -7.25 15.37
CA LEU A 154 -17.47 -7.88 14.65
C LEU A 154 -17.60 -9.40 14.62
N GLU A 155 -18.09 -10.01 15.72
CA GLU A 155 -18.31 -11.45 15.85
C GLU A 155 -19.43 -11.95 14.92
N GLU A 156 -20.44 -11.14 14.67
CA GLU A 156 -21.47 -11.43 13.66
C GLU A 156 -20.85 -11.37 12.27
N MET A 157 -20.12 -10.29 11.96
CA MET A 157 -19.52 -10.08 10.65
C MET A 157 -18.57 -11.20 10.25
N VAL A 158 -17.68 -11.64 11.15
CA VAL A 158 -16.68 -12.67 10.84
C VAL A 158 -17.29 -14.03 10.49
N LYS A 159 -18.54 -14.30 10.87
CA LYS A 159 -19.26 -15.53 10.47
C LYS A 159 -19.77 -15.47 9.04
N GLU A 160 -20.06 -14.27 8.55
CA GLU A 160 -20.72 -14.03 7.27
C GLU A 160 -19.77 -13.72 6.11
N VAL A 161 -18.49 -13.43 6.42
CA VAL A 161 -17.52 -12.97 5.43
C VAL A 161 -16.35 -13.93 5.27
N ASP A 162 -15.64 -13.80 4.14
CA ASP A 162 -14.45 -14.58 3.84
C ASP A 162 -13.16 -13.81 4.12
N ALA A 163 -13.24 -12.47 4.17
CA ALA A 163 -12.11 -11.58 4.41
C ALA A 163 -12.56 -10.26 5.05
N ILE A 164 -11.61 -9.55 5.67
CA ILE A 164 -11.83 -8.26 6.33
C ILE A 164 -11.04 -7.17 5.63
N TRP A 165 -11.68 -6.02 5.45
CA TRP A 165 -11.04 -4.77 5.02
C TRP A 165 -11.29 -3.69 6.07
N LEU A 166 -10.30 -3.41 6.91
CA LEU A 166 -10.32 -2.25 7.80
C LEU A 166 -9.74 -1.04 7.05
N GLY A 167 -10.58 -0.07 6.75
CA GLY A 167 -10.22 1.13 5.98
C GLY A 167 -10.17 2.41 6.81
N ASP A 168 -9.67 2.34 8.04
CA ASP A 168 -9.46 3.52 8.87
C ASP A 168 -8.05 4.08 8.68
N ALA A 169 -7.92 5.10 7.87
CA ALA A 169 -6.66 5.78 7.62
C ALA A 169 -6.54 7.14 8.32
N SER A 170 -7.50 7.52 9.12
CA SER A 170 -7.62 8.89 9.64
C SER A 170 -7.33 9.00 11.13
N GLY A 171 -7.33 7.89 11.85
CA GLY A 171 -6.90 7.76 13.24
C GLY A 171 -5.40 7.46 13.35
N PHE A 172 -4.96 7.24 14.59
CA PHE A 172 -3.58 6.84 14.87
C PHE A 172 -3.43 5.30 14.97
N GLY A 173 -4.50 4.54 14.69
CA GLY A 173 -4.51 3.08 14.75
C GLY A 173 -4.63 2.49 16.15
N GLU A 174 -5.01 3.30 17.16
CA GLU A 174 -5.07 2.85 18.56
C GLU A 174 -6.11 1.77 18.82
N ASP A 175 -7.18 1.75 18.04
CA ASP A 175 -8.30 0.81 18.13
C ASP A 175 -8.18 -0.36 17.12
N HIS A 176 -7.17 -0.35 16.24
CA HIS A 176 -7.05 -1.34 15.17
C HIS A 176 -6.88 -2.77 15.68
N TYR A 177 -6.19 -2.96 16.81
CA TYR A 177 -6.07 -4.29 17.39
C TYR A 177 -7.45 -4.89 17.69
N ASP A 178 -8.31 -4.15 18.40
CA ASP A 178 -9.64 -4.62 18.79
C ASP A 178 -10.56 -4.82 17.58
N LEU A 179 -10.36 -4.01 16.54
CA LEU A 179 -11.15 -4.09 15.29
C LEU A 179 -10.76 -5.28 14.40
N VAL A 180 -9.48 -5.67 14.36
CA VAL A 180 -9.03 -6.77 13.49
C VAL A 180 -8.91 -8.11 14.21
N ALA A 181 -8.75 -8.13 15.53
CA ALA A 181 -8.53 -9.35 16.29
C ALA A 181 -9.62 -10.41 16.07
N PRO A 182 -10.94 -10.09 16.09
CA PRO A 182 -11.97 -11.10 15.83
C PRO A 182 -11.85 -11.74 14.44
N GLY A 183 -11.47 -10.96 13.42
CA GLY A 183 -11.23 -11.47 12.07
C GLY A 183 -10.02 -12.39 12.01
N LEU A 184 -8.90 -11.97 12.58
CA LEU A 184 -7.66 -12.75 12.62
C LEU A 184 -7.86 -14.06 13.40
N GLU A 185 -8.54 -14.03 14.54
CA GLU A 185 -8.86 -15.20 15.35
C GLU A 185 -9.76 -16.19 14.63
N ALA A 186 -10.68 -15.69 13.81
CA ALA A 186 -11.58 -16.51 12.99
C ALA A 186 -10.93 -16.98 11.66
N GLY A 187 -9.64 -16.73 11.45
CA GLY A 187 -8.92 -17.16 10.25
C GLY A 187 -9.31 -16.38 8.99
N LYS A 188 -9.78 -15.14 9.13
CA LYS A 188 -10.17 -14.29 7.99
C LYS A 188 -8.98 -13.45 7.51
N PRO A 189 -8.47 -13.66 6.28
CA PRO A 189 -7.46 -12.77 5.70
C PRO A 189 -7.87 -11.31 5.84
N THR A 190 -6.96 -10.49 6.35
CA THR A 190 -7.30 -9.13 6.79
C THR A 190 -6.39 -8.08 6.15
N PHE A 191 -6.98 -7.03 5.58
CA PHE A 191 -6.30 -5.76 5.35
C PHE A 191 -6.54 -4.86 6.56
N CYS A 192 -5.46 -4.38 7.17
CA CYS A 192 -5.48 -3.37 8.21
C CYS A 192 -4.81 -2.10 7.70
N ASP A 193 -5.55 -1.02 7.61
CA ASP A 193 -5.03 0.23 7.05
C ASP A 193 -3.89 0.82 7.89
N LYS A 194 -3.19 1.77 7.30
CA LYS A 194 -2.13 2.54 7.98
C LYS A 194 -2.74 3.71 8.78
N PRO A 195 -2.19 4.04 9.96
CA PRO A 195 -1.21 3.27 10.73
C PRO A 195 -1.81 1.94 11.20
N ILE A 196 -1.08 0.84 11.08
CA ILE A 196 -1.59 -0.47 11.48
C ILE A 196 -1.86 -0.57 13.00
N GLY A 197 -1.13 0.20 13.79
CA GLY A 197 -1.30 0.32 15.24
C GLY A 197 -0.80 1.66 15.74
N GLY A 198 -1.27 2.10 16.89
CA GLY A 198 -0.89 3.37 17.53
C GLY A 198 0.52 3.36 18.12
N SER A 199 1.17 2.20 18.18
CA SER A 199 2.54 2.02 18.67
C SER A 199 3.21 0.81 18.03
N VAL A 200 4.53 0.72 18.18
CA VAL A 200 5.32 -0.45 17.75
C VAL A 200 4.85 -1.71 18.48
N GLU A 201 4.56 -1.61 19.79
CA GLU A 201 4.07 -2.73 20.60
C GLU A 201 2.71 -3.23 20.08
N GLN A 202 1.78 -2.33 19.82
CA GLN A 202 0.46 -2.69 19.30
C GLN A 202 0.56 -3.31 17.90
N THR A 203 1.40 -2.75 17.02
CA THR A 203 1.68 -3.33 15.71
C THR A 203 2.23 -4.74 15.85
N ARG A 204 3.18 -4.96 16.76
CA ARG A 204 3.72 -6.30 17.04
C ARG A 204 2.63 -7.26 17.50
N LYS A 205 1.77 -6.87 18.42
CA LYS A 205 0.64 -7.70 18.89
C LYS A 205 -0.29 -8.12 17.76
N ILE A 206 -0.63 -7.21 16.84
CA ILE A 206 -1.45 -7.54 15.67
C ILE A 206 -0.75 -8.59 14.79
N LEU A 207 0.53 -8.39 14.48
CA LEU A 207 1.31 -9.29 13.63
C LEU A 207 1.55 -10.67 14.29
N GLU A 208 1.76 -10.70 15.60
CA GLU A 208 1.89 -11.93 16.39
C GLU A 208 0.57 -12.72 16.43
N LEU A 209 -0.56 -12.03 16.59
CA LEU A 209 -1.87 -12.66 16.51
C LEU A 209 -2.08 -13.30 15.14
N ALA A 210 -1.84 -12.56 14.07
CA ALA A 210 -1.95 -13.07 12.70
C ALA A 210 -1.06 -14.31 12.48
N ARG A 211 0.19 -14.27 12.93
CA ARG A 211 1.15 -15.38 12.84
C ARG A 211 0.69 -16.58 13.67
N SER A 212 0.26 -16.38 14.92
CA SER A 212 -0.18 -17.45 15.81
C SER A 212 -1.43 -18.18 15.30
N ARG A 213 -2.32 -17.44 14.64
CA ARG A 213 -3.53 -17.97 14.00
C ARG A 213 -3.30 -18.47 12.58
N LYS A 214 -2.11 -18.25 12.02
CA LYS A 214 -1.79 -18.54 10.60
C LYS A 214 -2.77 -17.86 9.65
N THR A 215 -3.23 -16.68 10.02
CA THR A 215 -4.19 -15.88 9.26
C THR A 215 -3.44 -14.79 8.50
N PRO A 216 -3.51 -14.75 7.17
CA PRO A 216 -2.80 -13.73 6.40
C PRO A 216 -3.27 -12.32 6.76
N ILE A 217 -2.32 -11.41 6.92
CA ILE A 217 -2.56 -9.99 7.14
C ILE A 217 -1.75 -9.14 6.16
N MET A 218 -2.32 -8.02 5.75
CA MET A 218 -1.64 -7.01 4.93
C MET A 218 -1.89 -5.63 5.52
N SER A 219 -0.83 -4.84 5.60
CA SER A 219 -0.92 -3.39 5.81
C SER A 219 0.07 -2.70 4.89
N SER A 220 -0.33 -1.59 4.28
CA SER A 220 0.55 -0.84 3.38
C SER A 220 -0.03 0.53 3.05
N SER A 221 0.84 1.44 2.58
CA SER A 221 0.40 2.66 1.91
C SER A 221 0.13 2.40 0.43
N LEU A 222 -0.91 3.02 -0.11
CA LEU A 222 -1.18 2.99 -1.55
C LEU A 222 -0.02 3.59 -2.37
N TYR A 223 0.74 4.54 -1.83
CA TYR A 223 1.86 5.21 -2.52
C TYR A 223 3.08 4.30 -2.73
N ARG A 224 3.17 3.17 -2.02
CA ARG A 224 4.12 2.10 -2.36
C ARG A 224 3.95 1.62 -3.82
N HIS A 225 2.74 1.70 -4.35
CA HIS A 225 2.37 1.32 -5.70
C HIS A 225 2.32 2.51 -6.68
N GLN A 226 2.98 3.62 -6.33
CA GLN A 226 3.12 4.74 -7.25
C GLN A 226 3.95 4.31 -8.45
N TRP A 227 3.54 4.72 -9.65
CA TRP A 227 4.19 4.28 -10.89
C TRP A 227 5.71 4.54 -10.89
N GLY A 228 6.14 5.72 -10.44
CA GLY A 228 7.56 6.06 -10.31
C GLY A 228 8.31 5.15 -9.34
N THR A 229 7.69 4.77 -8.21
CA THR A 229 8.26 3.82 -7.25
C THR A 229 8.43 2.44 -7.89
N GLU A 230 7.44 1.95 -8.64
CA GLU A 230 7.53 0.66 -9.34
C GLU A 230 8.63 0.67 -10.43
N GLN A 231 8.78 1.77 -11.18
CA GLN A 231 9.87 1.91 -12.14
C GLN A 231 11.24 1.93 -11.45
N ALA A 232 11.36 2.62 -10.35
CA ALA A 232 12.58 2.68 -9.57
C ALA A 232 13.00 1.30 -9.03
N LEU A 233 12.04 0.51 -8.55
CA LEU A 233 12.28 -0.89 -8.16
C LEU A 233 12.85 -1.70 -9.32
N ARG A 234 12.28 -1.55 -10.51
CA ARG A 234 12.79 -2.24 -11.70
C ARG A 234 14.25 -1.91 -11.94
N TYR A 235 14.65 -0.63 -11.91
CA TYR A 235 16.04 -0.22 -12.13
C TYR A 235 16.97 -0.68 -11.01
N ARG A 236 16.52 -0.66 -9.78
CA ARG A 236 17.27 -1.23 -8.63
C ARG A 236 17.53 -2.72 -8.85
N ASP A 237 16.49 -3.47 -9.18
CA ASP A 237 16.55 -4.93 -9.27
C ASP A 237 17.34 -5.41 -10.52
N THR A 238 17.24 -4.68 -11.64
CA THR A 238 18.01 -4.98 -12.85
C THR A 238 19.45 -4.44 -12.82
N LYS A 239 19.76 -3.53 -11.88
CA LYS A 239 21.03 -2.81 -11.78
C LYS A 239 21.44 -2.10 -13.08
N GLU A 240 20.47 -1.71 -13.90
CA GLU A 240 20.70 -1.07 -15.20
C GLU A 240 21.57 0.20 -15.06
N PHE A 241 21.35 0.96 -13.98
CA PHE A 241 22.14 2.16 -13.67
C PHE A 241 23.13 1.97 -12.52
N GLY A 242 23.48 0.74 -12.18
CA GLY A 242 24.32 0.39 -11.02
C GLY A 242 23.51 0.33 -9.73
N GLU A 243 24.22 0.37 -8.60
CA GLU A 243 23.57 0.36 -7.28
C GLU A 243 22.81 1.68 -7.02
N MET A 244 21.72 1.60 -6.28
CA MET A 244 21.05 2.78 -5.73
C MET A 244 21.96 3.41 -4.67
N THR A 245 22.23 4.69 -4.78
CA THR A 245 23.11 5.42 -3.86
C THR A 245 22.35 6.31 -2.87
N TYR A 246 21.12 6.67 -3.20
CA TYR A 246 20.27 7.51 -2.36
C TYR A 246 18.81 7.49 -2.84
N ALA A 247 17.86 7.63 -1.91
CA ALA A 247 16.45 7.78 -2.21
C ALA A 247 15.82 8.88 -1.35
N ILE A 248 15.03 9.76 -1.96
CA ILE A 248 14.23 10.79 -1.27
C ILE A 248 12.77 10.52 -1.58
N CYS A 249 11.95 10.40 -0.54
CA CYS A 249 10.50 10.31 -0.67
C CYS A 249 9.85 11.47 0.07
N SER A 250 9.01 12.24 -0.60
CA SER A 250 8.36 13.41 0.00
C SER A 250 6.86 13.28 0.04
N GLN A 251 6.26 13.87 1.08
CA GLN A 251 4.83 14.02 1.26
C GLN A 251 4.48 15.50 1.36
N ALA A 252 3.53 15.95 0.56
CA ALA A 252 2.98 17.29 0.65
C ALA A 252 2.06 17.47 1.86
N GLY A 253 1.81 18.71 2.24
CA GLY A 253 1.00 19.09 3.39
C GLY A 253 1.81 19.77 4.48
N GLY A 254 1.14 20.37 5.47
CA GLY A 254 1.80 20.98 6.61
C GLY A 254 2.22 19.95 7.66
N TYR A 255 3.46 20.02 8.10
CA TYR A 255 3.93 19.20 9.21
C TYR A 255 3.27 19.62 10.54
N SER A 256 2.83 18.63 11.29
CA SER A 256 2.58 18.67 12.72
C SER A 256 2.87 17.28 13.29
N PRO A 257 3.04 17.12 14.62
CA PRO A 257 3.22 15.78 15.21
C PRO A 257 2.11 14.80 14.82
N ASP A 258 0.85 15.21 14.90
CA ASP A 258 -0.29 14.38 14.52
C ASP A 258 -0.27 14.04 13.02
N ALA A 259 0.02 15.03 12.17
CA ALA A 259 0.12 14.81 10.73
C ALA A 259 1.26 13.86 10.37
N TRP A 260 2.39 13.91 11.08
CA TRP A 260 3.48 12.96 10.90
C TRP A 260 3.05 11.52 11.21
N LEU A 261 2.40 11.29 12.35
CA LEU A 261 1.94 9.96 12.74
C LEU A 261 1.00 9.33 11.70
N VAL A 262 0.15 10.12 11.07
CA VAL A 262 -0.85 9.64 10.10
C VAL A 262 -0.33 9.60 8.67
N TYR A 263 0.30 10.68 8.21
CA TYR A 263 0.69 10.87 6.80
C TYR A 263 2.17 10.61 6.55
N GLY A 264 3.05 10.71 7.55
CA GLY A 264 4.46 10.28 7.46
C GLY A 264 4.60 8.80 7.11
N GLN A 265 3.56 8.01 7.36
CA GLN A 265 3.45 6.61 6.92
C GLN A 265 3.64 6.47 5.41
N HIS A 266 3.15 7.39 4.60
CA HIS A 266 3.23 7.28 3.15
C HIS A 266 4.67 7.30 2.62
N PRO A 267 5.49 8.34 2.88
CA PRO A 267 6.86 8.35 2.43
C PRO A 267 7.74 7.31 3.15
N ALA A 268 7.42 6.93 4.40
CA ALA A 268 8.11 5.83 5.08
C ALA A 268 7.89 4.49 4.35
N TRP A 269 6.66 4.21 3.89
CA TRP A 269 6.38 3.05 3.06
C TRP A 269 7.10 3.08 1.71
N MET A 270 7.27 4.25 1.11
CA MET A 270 8.02 4.40 -0.14
C MET A 270 9.52 4.11 0.09
N ILE A 271 10.12 4.66 1.17
CA ILE A 271 11.51 4.34 1.55
C ILE A 271 11.66 2.84 1.86
N MET A 272 10.76 2.25 2.63
CA MET A 272 10.78 0.82 2.91
C MET A 272 10.71 0.00 1.62
N THR A 273 9.89 0.40 0.67
CA THR A 273 9.77 -0.29 -0.62
C THR A 273 11.06 -0.20 -1.45
N LEU A 274 11.70 0.97 -1.47
CA LEU A 274 12.91 1.22 -2.26
C LEU A 274 14.18 0.65 -1.62
N CYS A 275 14.34 0.84 -0.30
CA CYS A 275 15.56 0.47 0.41
C CYS A 275 15.45 -0.91 1.07
N GLY A 276 14.23 -1.43 1.31
CA GLY A 276 14.00 -2.70 1.99
C GLY A 276 14.09 -2.60 3.51
N PRO A 277 13.81 -3.71 4.21
CA PRO A 277 13.95 -3.79 5.67
C PRO A 277 15.41 -3.85 6.12
N GLY A 278 15.65 -3.73 7.43
CA GLY A 278 16.96 -3.67 8.04
C GLY A 278 17.40 -2.25 8.37
N VAL A 279 16.45 -1.39 8.68
CA VAL A 279 16.72 -0.01 9.13
C VAL A 279 17.54 -0.04 10.41
N LYS A 280 18.66 0.69 10.41
CA LYS A 280 19.55 0.80 11.57
C LYS A 280 19.11 1.90 12.51
N ALA A 281 18.95 3.11 12.00
CA ALA A 281 18.61 4.26 12.82
C ALA A 281 17.88 5.34 12.04
N VAL A 282 17.21 6.23 12.76
CA VAL A 282 16.47 7.37 12.22
C VAL A 282 16.90 8.65 12.93
N ASN A 283 17.09 9.70 12.13
CA ASN A 283 17.25 11.06 12.62
C ASN A 283 16.15 11.94 12.03
N MET A 284 15.55 12.82 12.83
CA MET A 284 14.52 13.75 12.37
C MET A 284 14.83 15.17 12.79
N TYR A 285 14.69 16.07 11.85
CA TYR A 285 14.76 17.53 12.05
C TYR A 285 13.45 18.18 11.56
N ALA A 286 12.94 19.14 12.31
CA ALA A 286 11.74 19.88 11.93
C ALA A 286 11.97 21.40 12.06
N GLN A 287 11.45 22.15 11.08
CA GLN A 287 11.45 23.61 11.08
C GLN A 287 10.16 24.14 10.47
N GLY A 288 9.42 24.93 11.24
CA GLY A 288 8.14 25.47 10.80
C GLY A 288 7.16 24.34 10.45
N ASN A 289 6.62 24.38 9.24
CA ASN A 289 5.65 23.41 8.74
C ASN A 289 6.30 22.26 7.97
N SER A 290 7.60 22.04 8.10
CA SER A 290 8.35 21.03 7.37
C SER A 290 9.22 20.20 8.29
N CYS A 291 9.42 18.93 7.94
CA CYS A 291 10.41 18.07 8.60
C CYS A 291 11.12 17.17 7.60
N HIS A 292 12.31 16.73 8.01
CA HIS A 292 13.13 15.77 7.29
C HIS A 292 13.49 14.64 8.24
N ALA A 293 13.37 13.40 7.78
CA ALA A 293 13.83 12.24 8.51
C ALA A 293 14.82 11.44 7.65
N LEU A 294 16.04 11.25 8.14
CA LEU A 294 17.04 10.40 7.53
C LEU A 294 16.89 8.99 8.09
N VAL A 295 16.73 8.01 7.20
CA VAL A 295 16.64 6.59 7.51
C VAL A 295 17.94 5.92 7.07
N THR A 296 18.69 5.34 8.00
CA THR A 296 20.01 4.78 7.75
C THR A 296 20.04 3.26 7.83
N TYR A 297 20.96 2.67 7.11
CA TYR A 297 21.23 1.24 7.04
C TYR A 297 22.72 0.99 7.29
N GLU A 298 23.12 -0.23 7.66
CA GLU A 298 24.53 -0.58 7.81
C GLU A 298 25.19 -0.92 6.47
N ASP A 299 24.45 -1.54 5.57
CA ASP A 299 24.98 -2.22 4.37
C ASP A 299 24.54 -1.62 3.04
N ARG A 300 23.77 -0.54 3.05
CA ARG A 300 23.20 0.05 1.84
C ARG A 300 22.98 1.56 1.94
N ALA A 301 22.54 2.14 0.83
CA ALA A 301 22.22 3.55 0.72
C ALA A 301 21.12 4.00 1.70
N PRO A 302 21.27 5.19 2.30
CA PRO A 302 20.25 5.79 3.15
C PRO A 302 19.03 6.23 2.31
N GLY A 303 17.91 6.38 3.02
CA GLY A 303 16.70 7.02 2.50
C GLY A 303 16.37 8.28 3.28
N GLU A 304 15.80 9.27 2.62
CA GLU A 304 15.32 10.50 3.25
C GLU A 304 13.82 10.68 3.05
N ILE A 305 13.14 11.06 4.10
CA ILE A 305 11.74 11.45 4.08
C ILE A 305 11.68 12.96 4.24
N TRP A 306 11.09 13.65 3.27
CA TRP A 306 10.74 15.05 3.39
C TRP A 306 9.22 15.21 3.50
N TYR A 307 8.74 15.64 4.65
CA TYR A 307 7.32 15.86 4.88
C TYR A 307 7.06 17.35 5.21
N GLY A 308 5.99 17.89 4.64
CA GLY A 308 5.59 19.25 4.94
C GLY A 308 5.95 20.26 3.85
N ARG A 309 5.72 19.93 2.58
CA ARG A 309 5.78 20.91 1.50
C ARG A 309 4.49 21.75 1.51
N PRO A 310 4.51 22.97 2.06
CA PRO A 310 3.28 23.76 2.28
C PRO A 310 2.65 24.28 0.98
N ASP A 311 3.41 24.28 -0.12
CA ASP A 311 3.02 24.69 -1.45
C ASP A 311 2.19 23.63 -2.20
N MET A 312 2.05 22.42 -1.61
CA MET A 312 1.37 21.29 -2.24
C MET A 312 0.30 20.71 -1.32
N SER A 313 -0.73 20.12 -1.93
CA SER A 313 -1.75 19.37 -1.23
C SER A 313 -1.14 18.10 -0.57
N HIS A 314 -1.65 17.71 0.60
CA HIS A 314 -1.25 16.49 1.32
C HIS A 314 -1.42 15.18 0.53
N ARG A 315 -1.97 15.24 -0.66
CA ARG A 315 -2.23 14.09 -1.54
C ARG A 315 -1.08 13.76 -2.49
N TYR A 316 0.00 14.53 -2.46
CA TYR A 316 1.14 14.34 -3.36
C TYR A 316 2.32 13.73 -2.62
N CYS A 317 2.76 12.57 -3.11
CA CYS A 317 4.03 11.97 -2.74
C CYS A 317 4.96 11.96 -3.96
N HIS A 318 6.20 12.32 -3.76
CA HIS A 318 7.23 12.34 -4.78
C HIS A 318 8.39 11.43 -4.40
N THR A 319 9.05 10.87 -5.40
CA THR A 319 10.21 10.03 -5.23
C THR A 319 11.34 10.53 -6.12
N SER A 320 12.51 10.74 -5.55
CA SER A 320 13.76 10.99 -6.27
C SER A 320 14.77 9.92 -5.89
N ILE A 321 15.36 9.27 -6.89
CA ILE A 321 16.26 8.15 -6.67
C ILE A 321 17.53 8.37 -7.45
N HIS A 322 18.66 8.08 -6.81
CA HIS A 322 19.99 8.23 -7.34
C HIS A 322 20.65 6.87 -7.51
N PHE A 323 21.21 6.64 -8.68
CA PHE A 323 21.97 5.44 -9.01
C PHE A 323 23.42 5.84 -9.35
N GLN A 324 24.35 4.89 -9.25
CA GLN A 324 25.78 5.13 -9.52
C GLN A 324 26.07 5.73 -10.89
N LYS A 325 25.35 5.33 -11.94
CA LYS A 325 25.59 5.75 -13.31
C LYS A 325 24.64 6.84 -13.81
N GLN A 326 23.51 7.03 -13.15
CA GLN A 326 22.51 8.02 -13.54
C GLN A 326 21.62 8.40 -12.36
N MET A 327 21.29 9.69 -12.27
CA MET A 327 20.23 10.17 -11.41
C MET A 327 18.89 9.98 -12.11
N GLY A 328 17.98 9.17 -11.51
CA GLY A 328 16.62 9.06 -11.96
C GLY A 328 15.73 9.95 -11.10
N MET A 329 15.17 11.00 -11.65
CA MET A 329 14.05 11.71 -11.01
C MET A 329 12.74 11.05 -11.47
N TYR A 330 12.06 10.41 -10.54
CA TYR A 330 10.71 9.90 -10.77
C TYR A 330 9.73 10.74 -9.98
N GLU A 331 9.53 11.96 -10.46
CA GLU A 331 8.52 12.85 -9.94
C GLU A 331 7.20 12.53 -10.66
N TRP A 332 6.23 11.99 -9.91
CA TRP A 332 4.88 11.86 -10.41
C TRP A 332 4.05 13.02 -9.85
N THR A 333 4.05 14.11 -10.58
CA THR A 333 3.12 15.22 -10.36
C THR A 333 2.10 15.16 -11.47
N PRO A 334 0.80 15.00 -11.17
CA PRO A 334 -0.20 15.17 -12.20
C PRO A 334 -0.15 16.62 -12.68
N ALA A 335 0.30 16.79 -13.91
CA ALA A 335 0.42 18.11 -14.52
C ALA A 335 -0.94 18.78 -14.78
N ILE A 336 -2.03 18.00 -14.72
CA ILE A 336 -3.39 18.42 -15.03
C ILE A 336 -4.35 17.82 -13.98
N GLU A 337 -5.28 18.61 -13.48
CA GLU A 337 -6.24 18.24 -12.43
C GLU A 337 -6.97 16.89 -12.66
N GLY A 338 -7.25 16.53 -13.92
CA GLY A 338 -7.86 15.25 -14.28
C GLY A 338 -6.93 14.05 -14.15
N GLU A 339 -5.62 14.24 -14.28
CA GLU A 339 -4.63 13.14 -14.28
C GLU A 339 -4.22 12.69 -12.88
N TYR A 340 -4.30 13.57 -11.89
CA TYR A 340 -4.09 13.20 -10.49
C TYR A 340 -4.99 12.04 -10.07
N TRP A 341 -6.26 12.11 -10.40
CA TRP A 341 -7.21 11.07 -10.03
C TRP A 341 -6.97 9.75 -10.75
N LEU A 342 -6.46 9.79 -11.97
CA LEU A 342 -6.06 8.58 -12.70
C LEU A 342 -4.91 7.86 -11.99
N GLY A 343 -3.87 8.57 -11.59
CA GLY A 343 -2.75 7.97 -10.89
C GLY A 343 -3.12 7.51 -9.47
N HIS A 344 -3.93 8.28 -8.76
CA HIS A 344 -4.44 7.86 -7.45
C HIS A 344 -5.28 6.58 -7.57
N HIS A 345 -6.12 6.48 -8.61
CA HIS A 345 -6.86 5.27 -8.91
C HIS A 345 -5.94 4.09 -9.19
N TYR A 346 -4.88 4.28 -9.98
CA TYR A 346 -3.88 3.24 -10.25
C TYR A 346 -3.28 2.69 -8.97
N GLN A 347 -2.83 3.55 -8.06
CA GLN A 347 -2.24 3.17 -6.78
C GLN A 347 -3.24 2.39 -5.92
N MET A 348 -4.49 2.86 -5.84
CA MET A 348 -5.56 2.18 -5.10
C MET A 348 -5.87 0.80 -5.68
N MET A 349 -6.01 0.71 -6.99
CA MET A 349 -6.23 -0.56 -7.69
C MET A 349 -5.09 -1.55 -7.45
N ARG A 350 -3.83 -1.10 -7.47
CA ARG A 350 -2.65 -1.94 -7.21
C ARG A 350 -2.62 -2.45 -5.77
N LEU A 351 -2.94 -1.61 -4.79
CA LEU A 351 -3.07 -2.02 -3.40
C LEU A 351 -4.17 -3.07 -3.22
N GLN A 352 -5.33 -2.85 -3.84
CA GLN A 352 -6.44 -3.81 -3.82
C GLN A 352 -6.09 -5.12 -4.54
N ALA A 353 -5.38 -5.05 -5.67
CA ALA A 353 -4.90 -6.23 -6.38
C ALA A 353 -3.96 -7.09 -5.52
N ALA A 354 -3.10 -6.45 -4.72
CA ALA A 354 -2.24 -7.17 -3.76
C ALA A 354 -3.06 -7.89 -2.69
N PHE A 355 -4.10 -7.23 -2.14
CA PHE A 355 -5.02 -7.87 -1.19
C PHE A 355 -5.79 -9.03 -1.83
N VAL A 356 -6.37 -8.85 -3.02
CA VAL A 356 -7.07 -9.92 -3.72
C VAL A 356 -6.12 -11.07 -4.06
N GLY A 357 -4.88 -10.78 -4.42
CA GLY A 357 -3.82 -11.79 -4.58
C GLY A 357 -3.60 -12.61 -3.31
N MET A 358 -3.58 -11.95 -2.14
CA MET A 358 -3.50 -12.63 -0.85
C MET A 358 -4.72 -13.55 -0.61
N LEU A 359 -5.93 -13.12 -0.96
CA LEU A 359 -7.14 -13.95 -0.83
C LEU A 359 -7.08 -15.20 -1.71
N ARG A 360 -6.56 -15.08 -2.94
CA ARG A 360 -6.46 -16.17 -3.91
C ARG A 360 -5.38 -17.17 -3.56
N THR A 361 -4.24 -16.68 -3.09
CA THR A 361 -3.03 -17.51 -2.90
C THR A 361 -2.81 -17.92 -1.44
N GLY A 362 -3.29 -17.13 -0.49
CA GLY A 362 -2.95 -17.23 0.94
C GLY A 362 -1.54 -16.70 1.25
N ILE A 363 -0.88 -16.02 0.31
CA ILE A 363 0.48 -15.49 0.48
C ILE A 363 0.38 -13.99 0.79
N GLU A 364 0.99 -13.58 1.89
CA GLU A 364 1.08 -12.17 2.28
C GLU A 364 1.95 -11.39 1.31
N PRO A 365 1.44 -10.27 0.74
CA PRO A 365 2.20 -9.50 -0.24
C PRO A 365 3.24 -8.55 0.41
N VAL A 366 3.19 -8.42 1.74
CA VAL A 366 4.07 -7.54 2.52
C VAL A 366 4.61 -8.32 3.70
N PRO A 367 5.95 -8.45 3.84
CA PRO A 367 6.56 -9.09 4.99
C PRO A 367 6.22 -8.38 6.30
N HIS A 368 5.97 -9.11 7.38
CA HIS A 368 5.69 -8.55 8.71
C HIS A 368 6.81 -7.63 9.21
N GLN A 369 8.06 -7.92 8.86
CA GLN A 369 9.20 -7.08 9.20
C GLN A 369 9.07 -5.68 8.61
N GLU A 370 8.71 -5.56 7.32
CA GLU A 370 8.51 -4.25 6.67
C GLU A 370 7.41 -3.45 7.38
N ILE A 371 6.29 -4.10 7.73
CA ILE A 371 5.17 -3.47 8.43
C ILE A 371 5.63 -2.91 9.79
N LEU A 372 6.36 -3.72 10.55
CA LEU A 372 6.83 -3.35 11.87
C LEU A 372 7.88 -2.23 11.81
N GLU A 373 8.83 -2.33 10.87
CA GLU A 373 9.88 -1.33 10.72
C GLU A 373 9.34 0.02 10.23
N VAL A 374 8.32 0.05 9.38
CA VAL A 374 7.68 1.33 9.00
C VAL A 374 7.06 2.02 10.22
N THR A 375 6.36 1.28 11.08
CA THR A 375 5.86 1.84 12.34
C THR A 375 7.02 2.34 13.22
N ALA A 376 8.10 1.55 13.33
CA ALA A 376 9.26 1.91 14.12
C ALA A 376 9.98 3.17 13.58
N ILE A 377 10.09 3.34 12.25
CA ILE A 377 10.63 4.57 11.63
C ILE A 377 9.83 5.80 12.09
N ILE A 378 8.51 5.73 12.06
CA ILE A 378 7.64 6.83 12.46
C ILE A 378 7.88 7.22 13.93
N HIS A 379 7.94 6.24 14.83
CA HIS A 379 8.13 6.47 16.26
C HIS A 379 9.58 6.86 16.62
N ALA A 380 10.58 6.30 15.93
CA ALA A 380 11.98 6.70 16.09
C ALA A 380 12.22 8.15 15.65
N ALA A 381 11.56 8.59 14.59
CA ALA A 381 11.60 9.98 14.13
C ALA A 381 11.01 10.94 15.19
N VAL A 382 9.87 10.60 15.79
CA VAL A 382 9.28 11.39 16.89
C VAL A 382 10.21 11.45 18.10
N LYS A 383 10.81 10.31 18.48
CA LYS A 383 11.79 10.24 19.57
C LYS A 383 13.01 11.08 19.26
N SER A 384 13.58 10.99 18.04
CA SER A 384 14.72 11.79 17.60
C SER A 384 14.44 13.28 17.76
N LEU A 385 13.30 13.75 17.28
CA LEU A 385 12.91 15.16 17.39
C LEU A 385 12.77 15.61 18.84
N GLY A 386 12.15 14.80 19.70
CA GLY A 386 12.02 15.07 21.13
C GLY A 386 13.37 15.10 21.89
N GLU A 387 14.39 14.44 21.33
CA GLU A 387 15.74 14.34 21.89
C GLU A 387 16.78 15.16 21.10
N LYS A 388 16.39 16.36 20.70
CA LYS A 388 17.23 17.35 20.00
C LYS A 388 17.78 16.85 18.65
N SER A 389 16.98 16.11 17.94
CA SER A 389 17.31 15.55 16.63
C SER A 389 18.56 14.63 16.63
N ARG A 390 18.78 13.90 17.71
CA ARG A 390 19.83 12.88 17.70
C ARG A 390 19.44 11.70 16.80
N LEU A 391 20.46 10.97 16.36
CA LEU A 391 20.24 9.68 15.72
C LEU A 391 19.70 8.68 16.75
N VAL A 392 18.56 8.05 16.46
CA VAL A 392 17.90 7.04 17.30
C VAL A 392 18.06 5.68 16.63
N ASP A 393 18.71 4.74 17.31
CA ASP A 393 18.74 3.36 16.85
C ASP A 393 17.34 2.77 16.84
N LEU A 394 16.99 2.05 15.78
CA LEU A 394 15.63 1.50 15.64
C LEU A 394 15.29 0.52 16.78
N ALA A 395 16.30 -0.17 17.32
CA ALA A 395 16.15 -1.05 18.46
C ALA A 395 15.60 -0.35 19.71
N GLU A 396 15.87 0.97 19.87
CA GLU A 396 15.36 1.74 21.02
C GLU A 396 13.83 1.90 21.05
N VAL A 397 13.16 1.74 19.93
CA VAL A 397 11.70 1.82 19.82
C VAL A 397 11.07 0.46 19.54
N MET A 398 11.89 -0.52 19.17
CA MET A 398 11.43 -1.89 18.92
C MET A 398 11.55 -2.81 20.16
N ALA A 399 12.17 -2.35 21.22
CA ALA A 399 12.37 -3.10 22.48
C ALA A 399 11.03 -3.44 23.17
#